data_993855af36f8a378b83bcce125975585
#
_entry.id   993855af36f8a378b83bcce125975585
#
_cell.length_a   1.000
_cell.length_b   1.000
_cell.length_c   1.000
_cell.angle_alpha   90.00
_cell.angle_beta   90.00
_cell.angle_gamma   90.00
#
_symmetry.space_group_name_H-M   'P 1'
#
loop_
_entity.id
_entity.type
_entity.pdbx_description
1 polymer ?
#
loop_
_entity_poly.entity_id
_entity_poly.type
_entity_poly.pdbx_seq_one_letter_code
_entity_poly.pdbx_strand_id
1 'polypeptide(L)'
;MISGLSHITFIVKDLERSTDLLIKIFGAKEIYSSGAKTFSISSEKFFLINDLWVCIMQGDPLNERTYNHVAFQINESEIDDYLLKIKDMGLEIKPERPRIPGEGRSIYFYDYDNHLFELHTGTLNERLQQYQQGEHYDKKSSINGFTCDC
;
A
#
# COMPACT_ATOMS: atom_id res chain seq x y z
N MET A 1 -24.52 -3.59 -10.85
CA MET A 1 -23.84 -3.87 -9.57
C MET A 1 -22.34 -4.00 -9.87
N ILE A 2 -21.45 -3.37 -9.07
CA ILE A 2 -19.99 -3.53 -9.23
C ILE A 2 -19.62 -4.93 -8.77
N SER A 3 -18.86 -5.67 -9.59
CA SER A 3 -18.47 -7.07 -9.32
C SER A 3 -17.08 -7.19 -8.65
N GLY A 4 -16.32 -6.11 -8.58
CA GLY A 4 -14.99 -6.11 -7.96
C GLY A 4 -14.05 -5.07 -8.57
N LEU A 5 -12.79 -5.10 -8.15
CA LEU A 5 -11.71 -4.30 -8.73
C LEU A 5 -11.26 -4.97 -10.03
N SER A 6 -11.27 -4.24 -11.15
CA SER A 6 -10.79 -4.75 -12.44
C SER A 6 -9.26 -4.64 -12.52
N HIS A 7 -8.74 -3.44 -12.42
CA HIS A 7 -7.31 -3.13 -12.48
C HIS A 7 -6.98 -1.80 -11.81
N ILE A 8 -5.69 -1.56 -11.61
CA ILE A 8 -5.15 -0.29 -11.14
C ILE A 8 -4.17 0.22 -12.20
N THR A 9 -4.24 1.51 -12.54
CA THR A 9 -3.31 2.16 -13.46
C THR A 9 -2.49 3.22 -12.75
N PHE A 10 -1.17 3.18 -12.93
CA PHE A 10 -0.23 4.19 -12.46
C PHE A 10 0.42 4.88 -13.65
N ILE A 11 0.51 6.21 -13.59
CA ILE A 11 1.26 7.00 -14.56
C ILE A 11 2.68 7.13 -14.05
N VAL A 12 3.66 6.70 -14.86
CA VAL A 12 5.07 6.64 -14.47
C VAL A 12 5.94 7.29 -15.52
N LYS A 13 7.00 7.93 -15.10
CA LYS A 13 7.93 8.62 -16.02
C LYS A 13 8.80 7.63 -16.79
N ASP A 14 9.25 6.58 -16.14
CA ASP A 14 10.16 5.57 -16.68
C ASP A 14 9.56 4.17 -16.49
N LEU A 15 9.07 3.59 -17.61
CA LEU A 15 8.44 2.28 -17.62
C LEU A 15 9.39 1.17 -17.15
N GLU A 16 10.66 1.21 -17.53
CA GLU A 16 11.61 0.14 -17.18
C GLU A 16 11.97 0.19 -15.69
N ARG A 17 12.19 1.39 -15.16
CA ARG A 17 12.45 1.58 -13.74
C ARG A 17 11.27 1.15 -12.86
N SER A 18 10.05 1.47 -13.30
CA SER A 18 8.84 1.06 -12.61
C SER A 18 8.55 -0.43 -12.77
N THR A 19 8.92 -1.03 -13.93
CA THR A 19 8.90 -2.49 -14.12
C THR A 19 9.80 -3.18 -13.10
N ASP A 20 11.02 -2.72 -12.93
CA ASP A 20 11.97 -3.25 -11.94
C ASP A 20 11.40 -3.20 -10.51
N LEU A 21 10.77 -2.08 -10.16
CA LEU A 21 10.11 -1.92 -8.86
C LEU A 21 8.99 -2.93 -8.67
N LEU A 22 8.09 -3.04 -9.64
CA LEU A 22 6.96 -3.96 -9.58
C LEU A 22 7.42 -5.42 -9.44
N ILE A 23 8.44 -5.81 -10.18
CA ILE A 23 8.98 -7.18 -10.12
C ILE A 23 9.68 -7.43 -8.78
N LYS A 24 10.57 -6.53 -8.34
CA LYS A 24 11.43 -6.75 -7.15
C LYS A 24 10.66 -6.63 -5.84
N ILE A 25 9.75 -5.67 -5.73
CA ILE A 25 8.97 -5.44 -4.49
C ILE A 25 7.73 -6.32 -4.46
N PHE A 26 6.91 -6.31 -5.52
CA PHE A 26 5.61 -6.96 -5.50
C PHE A 26 5.60 -8.36 -6.13
N GLY A 27 6.73 -8.84 -6.65
CA GLY A 27 6.79 -10.12 -7.35
C GLY A 27 5.92 -10.15 -8.60
N ALA A 28 5.70 -8.98 -9.22
CA ALA A 28 4.83 -8.82 -10.36
C ALA A 28 5.37 -9.58 -11.58
N LYS A 29 4.47 -10.16 -12.35
CA LYS A 29 4.77 -10.79 -13.63
C LYS A 29 4.35 -9.87 -14.75
N GLU A 30 5.30 -9.39 -15.58
CA GLU A 30 4.98 -8.68 -16.81
C GLU A 30 4.29 -9.63 -17.79
N ILE A 31 3.11 -9.25 -18.29
CA ILE A 31 2.31 -10.05 -19.23
C ILE A 31 2.12 -9.37 -20.57
N TYR A 32 2.37 -8.06 -20.67
CA TYR A 32 2.23 -7.30 -21.89
C TYR A 32 3.09 -6.03 -21.87
N SER A 33 3.64 -5.66 -23.02
CA SER A 33 4.28 -4.38 -23.28
C SER A 33 3.86 -3.88 -24.66
N SER A 34 3.45 -2.63 -24.76
CA SER A 34 3.10 -2.00 -26.05
C SER A 34 4.34 -1.71 -26.92
N GLY A 35 5.53 -1.72 -26.32
CA GLY A 35 6.77 -1.30 -27.00
C GLY A 35 6.64 0.15 -27.47
N ALA A 36 6.98 0.38 -28.75
CA ALA A 36 6.86 1.69 -29.38
C ALA A 36 5.44 2.02 -29.89
N LYS A 37 4.48 1.10 -29.74
CA LYS A 37 3.08 1.32 -30.16
C LYS A 37 2.29 1.94 -29.01
N THR A 38 1.33 2.79 -29.39
CA THR A 38 0.39 3.41 -28.45
C THR A 38 -1.01 3.00 -28.82
N PHE A 39 -1.65 2.19 -27.97
CA PHE A 39 -3.04 1.74 -28.15
C PHE A 39 -4.03 2.51 -27.26
N SER A 40 -3.53 3.24 -26.28
CA SER A 40 -4.31 4.05 -25.35
C SER A 40 -3.79 5.49 -25.37
N ILE A 41 -3.37 6.04 -24.25
CA ILE A 41 -2.90 7.44 -24.13
C ILE A 41 -1.39 7.52 -24.43
N SER A 42 -0.63 6.50 -24.00
CA SER A 42 0.84 6.44 -24.11
C SER A 42 1.31 4.99 -24.17
N SER A 43 2.63 4.79 -24.23
CA SER A 43 3.22 3.45 -24.06
C SER A 43 2.87 2.89 -22.70
N GLU A 44 2.59 1.60 -22.64
CA GLU A 44 2.07 0.94 -21.44
C GLU A 44 2.60 -0.48 -21.27
N LYS A 45 2.59 -0.96 -20.03
CA LYS A 45 2.87 -2.35 -19.68
C LYS A 45 1.84 -2.87 -18.69
N PHE A 46 1.51 -4.16 -18.78
CA PHE A 46 0.58 -4.86 -17.90
C PHE A 46 1.29 -5.92 -17.08
N PHE A 47 0.91 -5.98 -15.82
CA PHE A 47 1.46 -6.91 -14.83
C PHE A 47 0.35 -7.64 -14.10
N LEU A 48 0.67 -8.83 -13.60
CA LEU A 48 -0.10 -9.52 -12.59
C LEU A 48 0.67 -9.54 -11.27
N ILE A 49 0.03 -9.07 -10.21
CA ILE A 49 0.44 -9.28 -8.83
C ILE A 49 -0.59 -10.23 -8.22
N ASN A 50 -0.26 -11.52 -8.11
CA ASN A 50 -1.24 -12.60 -7.99
C ASN A 50 -2.29 -12.45 -9.10
N ASP A 51 -3.57 -12.29 -8.76
CA ASP A 51 -4.67 -12.13 -9.72
C ASP A 51 -5.01 -10.65 -10.01
N LEU A 52 -4.31 -9.69 -9.39
CA LEU A 52 -4.54 -8.27 -9.61
C LEU A 52 -3.83 -7.80 -10.88
N TRP A 53 -4.61 -7.31 -11.83
CA TRP A 53 -4.07 -6.64 -13.00
C TRP A 53 -3.62 -5.22 -12.64
N VAL A 54 -2.33 -4.94 -12.83
CA VAL A 54 -1.73 -3.61 -12.68
C VAL A 54 -1.24 -3.15 -14.04
N CYS A 55 -1.58 -1.92 -14.40
CA CYS A 55 -1.10 -1.22 -15.60
C CYS A 55 -0.16 -0.10 -15.18
N ILE A 56 0.95 0.08 -15.90
CA ILE A 56 1.74 1.32 -15.87
C ILE A 56 1.72 1.95 -17.24
N MET A 57 1.55 3.27 -17.28
CA MET A 57 1.52 4.07 -18.50
C MET A 57 2.55 5.18 -18.41
N GLN A 58 3.26 5.44 -19.50
CA GLN A 58 4.26 6.50 -19.55
C GLN A 58 3.60 7.88 -19.50
N GLY A 59 4.07 8.75 -18.60
CA GLY A 59 3.58 10.11 -18.42
C GLY A 59 4.34 10.86 -17.34
N ASP A 60 3.83 12.03 -16.98
CA ASP A 60 4.43 12.84 -15.93
C ASP A 60 4.10 12.28 -14.53
N PRO A 61 5.08 12.32 -13.60
CA PRO A 61 4.85 11.91 -12.22
C PRO A 61 3.75 12.73 -11.53
N LEU A 62 3.23 12.24 -10.42
CA LEU A 62 2.37 13.03 -9.56
C LEU A 62 3.14 14.26 -9.03
N ASN A 63 2.54 15.44 -9.18
CA ASN A 63 3.16 16.70 -8.74
C ASN A 63 3.26 16.82 -7.22
N GLU A 64 2.36 16.14 -6.50
CA GLU A 64 2.25 16.20 -5.04
C GLU A 64 2.15 14.80 -4.44
N ARG A 65 2.76 14.63 -3.28
CA ARG A 65 2.61 13.43 -2.46
C ARG A 65 1.36 13.56 -1.59
N THR A 66 0.49 12.57 -1.66
CA THR A 66 -0.72 12.50 -0.84
C THR A 66 -0.65 11.27 0.08
N TYR A 67 -1.62 11.14 0.99
CA TYR A 67 -1.79 9.92 1.78
C TYR A 67 -2.67 8.87 1.09
N ASN A 68 -3.18 9.17 -0.11
CA ASN A 68 -3.85 8.15 -0.93
C ASN A 68 -2.86 7.06 -1.29
N HIS A 69 -3.19 5.81 -0.97
CA HIS A 69 -2.26 4.70 -1.16
C HIS A 69 -2.98 3.42 -1.57
N VAL A 70 -2.21 2.52 -2.12
CA VAL A 70 -2.63 1.13 -2.37
C VAL A 70 -1.89 0.24 -1.38
N ALA A 71 -2.65 -0.55 -0.60
CA ALA A 71 -2.12 -1.47 0.38
C ALA A 71 -2.13 -2.91 -0.15
N PHE A 72 -0.98 -3.60 -0.02
CA PHE A 72 -0.84 -5.02 -0.30
C PHE A 72 -0.61 -5.77 1.00
N GLN A 73 -1.26 -6.92 1.13
CA GLN A 73 -1.09 -7.77 2.30
C GLN A 73 0.20 -8.58 2.19
N ILE A 74 0.97 -8.62 3.28
CA ILE A 74 2.17 -9.44 3.44
C ILE A 74 2.11 -10.20 4.77
N ASN A 75 2.98 -11.20 4.94
CA ASN A 75 3.14 -11.87 6.23
C ASN A 75 4.06 -11.08 7.17
N GLU A 76 3.81 -11.17 8.47
CA GLU A 76 4.64 -10.52 9.50
C GLU A 76 6.13 -10.90 9.39
N SER A 77 6.41 -12.15 9.06
CA SER A 77 7.79 -12.68 8.91
C SER A 77 8.55 -12.10 7.72
N GLU A 78 7.87 -11.43 6.78
CA GLU A 78 8.46 -10.87 5.56
C GLU A 78 8.82 -9.38 5.68
N ILE A 79 8.44 -8.72 6.78
CA ILE A 79 8.63 -7.27 6.98
C ILE A 79 10.08 -6.85 6.78
N ASP A 80 11.03 -7.54 7.41
CA ASP A 80 12.44 -7.15 7.36
C ASP A 80 13.03 -7.33 5.96
N ASP A 81 12.63 -8.38 5.24
CA ASP A 81 13.02 -8.61 3.86
C ASP A 81 12.49 -7.51 2.92
N TYR A 82 11.25 -7.08 3.10
CA TYR A 82 10.70 -5.97 2.32
C TYR A 82 11.36 -4.64 2.65
N LEU A 83 11.68 -4.37 3.91
CA LEU A 83 12.44 -3.18 4.30
C LEU A 83 13.81 -3.12 3.60
N LEU A 84 14.51 -4.25 3.51
CA LEU A 84 15.78 -4.34 2.78
C LEU A 84 15.59 -4.10 1.29
N LYS A 85 14.65 -4.79 0.63
CA LYS A 85 14.37 -4.61 -0.81
C LYS A 85 14.06 -3.16 -1.16
N ILE A 86 13.20 -2.49 -0.36
CA ILE A 86 12.80 -1.10 -0.59
C ILE A 86 14.01 -0.15 -0.46
N LYS A 87 14.85 -0.36 0.58
CA LYS A 87 16.09 0.41 0.79
C LYS A 87 17.10 0.20 -0.34
N ASP A 88 17.28 -1.04 -0.78
CA ASP A 88 18.23 -1.38 -1.86
C ASP A 88 17.84 -0.74 -3.20
N MET A 89 16.55 -0.47 -3.40
CA MET A 89 16.05 0.27 -4.54
C MET A 89 16.12 1.79 -4.38
N GLY A 90 16.62 2.28 -3.24
CA GLY A 90 16.73 3.72 -2.94
C GLY A 90 15.38 4.42 -2.80
N LEU A 91 14.32 3.69 -2.40
CA LEU A 91 12.99 4.25 -2.20
C LEU A 91 12.84 4.85 -0.81
N GLU A 92 12.06 5.93 -0.71
CA GLU A 92 11.81 6.62 0.54
C GLU A 92 10.73 5.90 1.36
N ILE A 93 11.12 5.40 2.52
CA ILE A 93 10.21 4.82 3.51
C ILE A 93 9.69 5.93 4.42
N LYS A 94 8.36 6.03 4.57
CA LYS A 94 7.75 6.95 5.54
C LYS A 94 7.95 6.43 6.97
N PRO A 95 8.12 7.33 7.95
CA PRO A 95 8.09 6.95 9.36
C PRO A 95 6.78 6.21 9.71
N GLU A 96 6.88 5.17 10.51
CA GLU A 96 5.70 4.48 11.02
C GLU A 96 4.87 5.41 11.91
N ARG A 97 3.53 5.34 11.76
CA ARG A 97 2.63 5.98 12.72
C ARG A 97 2.52 5.14 13.99
N PRO A 98 2.22 5.75 15.14
CA PRO A 98 1.82 5.00 16.33
C PRO A 98 0.61 4.09 16.01
N ARG A 99 0.63 2.86 16.51
CA ARG A 99 -0.42 1.86 16.32
C ARG A 99 -0.85 1.31 17.67
N ILE A 100 -2.12 0.96 17.75
CA ILE A 100 -2.62 0.17 18.87
C ILE A 100 -2.30 -1.33 18.64
N PRO A 101 -2.15 -2.11 19.72
CA PRO A 101 -1.95 -3.56 19.60
C PRO A 101 -3.03 -4.20 18.72
N GLY A 102 -2.65 -5.11 17.82
CA GLY A 102 -3.58 -5.83 16.94
C GLY A 102 -3.94 -5.12 15.62
N GLU A 103 -3.43 -3.91 15.36
CA GLU A 103 -3.61 -3.26 14.05
C GLU A 103 -2.70 -3.84 12.95
N GLY A 104 -1.77 -4.74 13.28
CA GLY A 104 -0.73 -5.19 12.36
C GLY A 104 0.35 -4.14 12.14
N ARG A 105 1.38 -4.49 11.37
CA ARG A 105 2.48 -3.60 10.98
C ARG A 105 2.32 -3.15 9.53
N SER A 106 2.89 -2.00 9.20
CA SER A 106 2.90 -1.51 7.82
C SER A 106 4.22 -0.85 7.47
N ILE A 107 4.61 -1.02 6.22
CA ILE A 107 5.69 -0.27 5.59
C ILE A 107 5.03 0.64 4.56
N TYR A 108 5.20 1.95 4.71
CA TYR A 108 4.78 2.93 3.71
C TYR A 108 6.00 3.44 2.96
N PHE A 109 5.94 3.44 1.64
CA PHE A 109 7.02 3.99 0.82
C PHE A 109 6.47 4.63 -0.46
N TYR A 110 7.20 5.63 -0.98
CA TYR A 110 6.90 6.23 -2.26
C TYR A 110 7.68 5.53 -3.36
N ASP A 111 7.03 5.34 -4.51
CA ASP A 111 7.73 5.00 -5.73
C ASP A 111 8.46 6.23 -6.32
N TYR A 112 9.02 6.07 -7.52
CA TYR A 112 9.76 7.15 -8.19
C TYR A 112 8.88 8.28 -8.74
N ASP A 113 7.56 8.05 -8.78
CA ASP A 113 6.54 8.92 -9.38
C ASP A 113 5.55 9.47 -8.34
N ASN A 114 5.91 9.39 -7.04
CA ASN A 114 5.17 9.87 -5.88
C ASN A 114 3.88 9.10 -5.56
N HIS A 115 3.67 7.89 -6.10
CA HIS A 115 2.62 7.02 -5.62
C HIS A 115 3.01 6.42 -4.27
N LEU A 116 2.06 6.44 -3.34
CA LEU A 116 2.25 5.84 -2.01
C LEU A 116 1.77 4.40 -2.01
N PHE A 117 2.64 3.50 -1.62
CA PHE A 117 2.32 2.09 -1.38
C PHE A 117 2.41 1.74 0.09
N GLU A 118 1.56 0.81 0.51
CA GLU A 118 1.60 0.20 1.84
C GLU A 118 1.77 -1.32 1.71
N LEU A 119 2.70 -1.89 2.47
CA LEU A 119 2.74 -3.33 2.74
C LEU A 119 2.23 -3.55 4.16
N HIS A 120 1.15 -4.33 4.33
CA HIS A 120 0.41 -4.45 5.58
C HIS A 120 0.24 -5.91 6.02
N THR A 121 0.41 -6.18 7.32
CA THR A 121 0.32 -7.55 7.87
C THR A 121 -1.03 -7.88 8.50
N GLY A 122 -1.85 -6.88 8.80
CA GLY A 122 -3.13 -7.07 9.49
C GLY A 122 -4.31 -7.35 8.56
N THR A 123 -5.41 -7.76 9.14
CA THR A 123 -6.69 -7.94 8.46
C THR A 123 -7.74 -6.94 8.92
N LEU A 124 -8.78 -6.72 8.10
CA LEU A 124 -9.92 -5.90 8.49
C LEU A 124 -10.59 -6.40 9.78
N ASN A 125 -10.77 -7.72 9.90
CA ASN A 125 -11.43 -8.31 11.06
C ASN A 125 -10.65 -8.08 12.35
N GLU A 126 -9.33 -8.28 12.35
CA GLU A 126 -8.46 -8.00 13.48
C GLU A 126 -8.54 -6.54 13.89
N ARG A 127 -8.49 -5.62 12.93
CA ARG A 127 -8.60 -4.18 13.17
C ARG A 127 -9.94 -3.81 13.80
N LEU A 128 -11.06 -4.33 13.28
CA LEU A 128 -12.38 -4.07 13.81
C LEU A 128 -12.56 -4.61 15.23
N GLN A 129 -12.03 -5.79 15.52
CA GLN A 129 -12.06 -6.37 16.88
C GLN A 129 -11.33 -5.48 17.89
N GLN A 130 -10.16 -4.95 17.51
CA GLN A 130 -9.38 -4.06 18.39
C GLN A 130 -10.09 -2.72 18.64
N TYR A 131 -10.68 -2.14 17.61
CA TYR A 131 -11.42 -0.88 17.76
C TYR A 131 -12.64 -1.04 18.68
N GLN A 132 -13.39 -2.13 18.55
CA GLN A 132 -14.51 -2.44 19.43
C GLN A 132 -14.07 -2.65 20.89
N GLN A 133 -12.94 -3.32 21.12
CA GLN A 133 -12.38 -3.50 22.46
C GLN A 133 -11.88 -2.18 23.05
N GLY A 134 -11.26 -1.31 22.26
CA GLY A 134 -10.82 0.02 22.66
C GLY A 134 -11.98 0.91 23.11
N GLU A 135 -13.09 0.92 22.38
CA GLU A 135 -14.30 1.66 22.77
C GLU A 135 -14.91 1.17 24.08
N HIS A 136 -14.80 -0.12 24.38
CA HIS A 136 -15.24 -0.68 25.68
C HIS A 136 -14.33 -0.25 26.84
N TYR A 137 -13.04 -0.02 26.58
CA TYR A 137 -12.10 0.40 27.62
C TYR A 137 -12.32 1.87 28.01
N ASP A 138 -12.54 2.74 27.04
CA ASP A 138 -12.83 4.17 27.28
C ASP A 138 -14.16 4.38 27.98
N LYS A 139 -15.19 3.59 27.69
CA LYS A 139 -16.48 3.63 28.39
C LYS A 139 -16.39 3.17 29.84
N LYS A 140 -15.54 2.21 30.17
CA LYS A 140 -15.32 1.76 31.55
C LYS A 140 -14.50 2.76 32.38
N SER A 141 -13.54 3.45 31.80
CA SER A 141 -12.74 4.46 32.50
C SER A 141 -13.54 5.73 32.80
N SER A 142 -14.51 6.09 31.95
CA SER A 142 -15.38 7.24 32.17
C SER A 142 -16.50 7.00 33.21
N ILE A 143 -16.83 5.75 33.54
CA ILE A 143 -17.84 5.42 34.56
C ILE A 143 -17.25 5.37 35.98
N ASN A 144 -15.94 5.18 36.11
CA ASN A 144 -15.27 5.11 37.43
C ASN A 144 -14.75 6.44 37.97
N GLY A 145 -15.04 7.56 37.32
CA GLY A 145 -14.55 8.90 37.63
C GLY A 145 -15.54 9.83 38.38
N PHE A 146 -16.70 9.34 38.86
CA PHE A 146 -17.62 10.14 39.69
C PHE A 146 -17.83 9.49 41.03
N THR A 147 -16.91 9.72 41.98
CA THR A 147 -17.22 9.69 43.38
C THR A 147 -17.55 11.11 43.83
N CYS A 148 -18.83 11.40 44.10
CA CYS A 148 -19.23 12.57 44.86
C CYS A 148 -18.74 12.39 46.29
N ASP A 149 -17.85 13.27 46.75
CA ASP A 149 -17.70 13.56 48.17
C ASP A 149 -18.65 14.69 48.51
N CYS A 150 -19.63 14.37 49.38
CA CYS A 150 -20.42 15.35 50.15
C CYS A 150 -19.69 15.71 51.44
#